data_65cc6685542dbaee91b468e88cfab3e3
#
_entry.id   65cc6685542dbaee91b468e88cfab3e3
#
_cell.length_a   1.000
_cell.length_b   1.000
_cell.length_c   1.000
_cell.angle_alpha   90.00
_cell.angle_beta   90.00
_cell.angle_gamma   90.00
#
_symmetry.space_group_name_H-M   'P 1'
#
loop_
_entity.id
_entity.type
_entity.pdbx_description
1 polymer ?
#
loop_
_entity_poly.entity_id
_entity_poly.type
_entity_poly.pdbx_seq_one_letter_code
_entity_poly.pdbx_strand_id
1 'polypeptide(L)'
;SEEFIDLFVEKGAFIGWYFNYIPIGREPNMELMPTPEQRDYRRKRILEIRKTKNIIVADFWNDGPLVNGCMAGGKNYLHINVNGDVEPCVFVHFAADNIKEKSLEQVLTSDFFMGFRKRQPYTDNHLRPCTIIDNPQVLRDIVAESGAYATHDGAETIITDLAKELDQYSEDYKKVADKAWAEEYEPQEEEDEAV
;
A
#
# COMPACT_ATOMS: atom_id res chain seq x y z
N SER A 1 11.64 17.25 6.98
CA SER A 1 11.75 18.25 8.04
C SER A 1 10.47 19.06 8.15
N GLU A 2 10.29 19.82 9.23
CA GLU A 2 9.12 20.69 9.37
C GLU A 2 9.15 21.83 8.37
N GLU A 3 10.31 22.41 8.12
CA GLU A 3 10.49 23.48 7.14
C GLU A 3 10.04 23.06 5.74
N PHE A 4 10.19 21.77 5.40
CA PHE A 4 9.70 21.24 4.13
C PHE A 4 8.17 21.31 4.02
N ILE A 5 7.47 20.96 5.09
CA ILE A 5 6.00 21.07 5.14
C ILE A 5 5.56 22.53 5.15
N ASP A 6 6.22 23.36 5.96
CA ASP A 6 5.91 24.78 6.06
C ASP A 6 6.06 25.49 4.70
N LEU A 7 7.10 25.13 3.91
CA LEU A 7 7.24 25.64 2.56
C LEU A 7 6.04 25.32 1.67
N PHE A 8 5.50 24.09 1.73
CA PHE A 8 4.31 23.74 0.94
C PHE A 8 3.06 24.49 1.42
N VAL A 9 2.89 24.64 2.73
CA VAL A 9 1.78 25.43 3.29
C VAL A 9 1.89 26.89 2.86
N GLU A 10 3.06 27.51 2.92
CA GLU A 10 3.32 28.88 2.44
C GLU A 10 3.03 29.06 0.95
N LYS A 11 3.31 28.01 0.14
CA LYS A 11 2.99 28.00 -1.31
C LYS A 11 1.51 27.72 -1.61
N GLY A 12 0.68 27.54 -0.60
CA GLY A 12 -0.75 27.31 -0.74
C GLY A 12 -1.13 25.84 -1.05
N ALA A 13 -0.25 24.89 -0.78
CA ALA A 13 -0.59 23.48 -0.90
C ALA A 13 -1.66 23.13 0.14
N PHE A 14 -2.76 22.54 -0.32
CA PHE A 14 -3.90 22.13 0.51
C PHE A 14 -3.80 20.67 0.94
N ILE A 15 -3.23 19.82 0.07
CA ILE A 15 -3.07 18.38 0.33
C ILE A 15 -1.67 17.93 -0.07
N GLY A 16 -1.08 17.05 0.74
CA GLY A 16 0.17 16.35 0.44
C GLY A 16 -0.03 14.83 0.53
N TRP A 17 0.64 14.10 -0.35
CA TRP A 17 0.62 12.64 -0.35
C TRP A 17 2.01 12.11 -0.11
N TYR A 18 2.15 11.20 0.87
CA TYR A 18 3.37 10.45 1.11
C TYR A 18 3.27 9.06 0.50
N PHE A 19 4.29 8.73 -0.28
CA PHE A 19 4.43 7.42 -0.89
C PHE A 19 5.74 6.75 -0.44
N ASN A 20 5.75 5.44 -0.35
CA ASN A 20 6.98 4.67 -0.31
C ASN A 20 7.52 4.53 -1.73
N TYR A 21 8.84 4.45 -1.85
CA TYR A 21 9.43 3.89 -3.04
C TYR A 21 9.07 2.40 -3.14
N ILE A 22 8.67 1.95 -4.32
CA ILE A 22 8.42 0.55 -4.64
C ILE A 22 9.48 0.10 -5.65
N PRO A 23 10.20 -1.00 -5.40
CA PRO A 23 11.28 -1.46 -6.25
C PRO A 23 10.73 -2.19 -7.49
N ILE A 24 10.12 -1.44 -8.41
CA ILE A 24 9.50 -1.96 -9.63
C ILE A 24 9.98 -1.19 -10.84
N GLY A 25 10.02 -1.84 -11.99
CA GLY A 25 10.44 -1.25 -13.26
C GLY A 25 11.84 -1.70 -13.68
N ARG A 26 12.47 -0.88 -14.51
CA ARG A 26 13.68 -1.23 -15.26
C ARG A 26 14.91 -1.55 -14.40
N GLU A 27 15.12 -0.80 -13.34
CA GLU A 27 16.28 -0.92 -12.44
C GLU A 27 15.81 -0.82 -10.98
N PRO A 28 15.05 -1.82 -10.48
CA PRO A 28 14.55 -1.78 -9.12
C PRO A 28 15.72 -1.88 -8.12
N ASN A 29 15.69 -1.01 -7.09
CA ASN A 29 16.71 -0.99 -6.04
C ASN A 29 16.08 -1.09 -4.66
N MET A 30 16.28 -2.20 -3.97
CA MET A 30 15.77 -2.44 -2.61
C MET A 30 16.37 -1.48 -1.56
N GLU A 31 17.57 -0.95 -1.78
CA GLU A 31 18.22 -0.02 -0.84
C GLU A 31 17.51 1.34 -0.75
N LEU A 32 16.69 1.69 -1.75
CA LEU A 32 15.88 2.91 -1.73
C LEU A 32 14.57 2.76 -0.95
N MET A 33 14.21 1.56 -0.54
CA MET A 33 13.05 1.36 0.32
C MET A 33 13.31 1.89 1.73
N PRO A 34 12.33 2.53 2.36
CA PRO A 34 12.47 2.91 3.76
C PRO A 34 12.59 1.66 4.64
N THR A 35 13.45 1.70 5.66
CA THR A 35 13.49 0.62 6.65
C THR A 35 12.17 0.53 7.42
N PRO A 36 11.88 -0.62 8.08
CA PRO A 36 10.72 -0.75 8.96
C PRO A 36 10.59 0.40 9.97
N GLU A 37 11.69 0.79 10.60
CA GLU A 37 11.74 1.87 11.61
C GLU A 37 11.49 3.24 10.96
N GLN A 38 11.99 3.48 9.76
CA GLN A 38 11.73 4.71 9.02
C GLN A 38 10.26 4.83 8.61
N ARG A 39 9.59 3.71 8.29
CA ARG A 39 8.15 3.70 8.01
C ARG A 39 7.35 4.08 9.24
N ASP A 40 7.63 3.49 10.40
CA ASP A 40 6.94 3.83 11.65
C ASP A 40 7.24 5.26 12.11
N TYR A 41 8.49 5.70 12.03
CA TYR A 41 8.86 7.09 12.31
C TYR A 41 8.06 8.06 11.44
N ARG A 42 7.97 7.83 10.12
CA ARG A 42 7.19 8.65 9.21
C ARG A 42 5.71 8.66 9.58
N ARG A 43 5.13 7.52 9.89
CA ARG A 43 3.75 7.39 10.34
C ARG A 43 3.47 8.30 11.54
N LYS A 44 4.28 8.21 12.58
CA LYS A 44 4.16 9.05 13.78
C LYS A 44 4.29 10.54 13.45
N ARG A 45 5.25 10.89 12.60
CA ARG A 45 5.43 12.29 12.16
C ARG A 45 4.23 12.83 11.37
N ILE A 46 3.62 12.02 10.52
CA ILE A 46 2.43 12.43 9.77
C ILE A 46 1.25 12.66 10.71
N LEU A 47 1.06 11.81 11.72
CA LEU A 47 0.02 12.03 12.74
C LEU A 47 0.22 13.34 13.51
N GLU A 48 1.46 13.75 13.80
CA GLU A 48 1.77 15.05 14.40
C GLU A 48 1.51 16.21 13.44
N ILE A 49 1.94 16.10 12.19
CA ILE A 49 1.74 17.13 11.15
C ILE A 49 0.23 17.40 10.99
N ARG A 50 -0.60 16.39 10.95
CA ARG A 50 -2.06 16.50 10.86
C ARG A 50 -2.69 17.30 12.01
N LYS A 51 -2.05 17.29 13.19
CA LYS A 51 -2.53 18.02 14.37
C LYS A 51 -2.03 19.46 14.42
N THR A 52 -0.87 19.73 13.80
CA THR A 52 -0.11 20.98 14.01
C THR A 52 0.00 21.88 12.78
N LYS A 53 -0.22 21.37 11.58
CA LYS A 53 -0.07 22.12 10.33
C LYS A 53 -1.39 22.20 9.56
N ASN A 54 -1.57 23.32 8.86
CA ASN A 54 -2.80 23.56 8.07
C ASN A 54 -2.67 22.95 6.67
N ILE A 55 -2.51 21.64 6.61
CA ILE A 55 -2.43 20.86 5.37
C ILE A 55 -3.01 19.46 5.62
N ILE A 56 -3.79 18.95 4.68
CA ILE A 56 -4.22 17.55 4.69
C ILE A 56 -3.05 16.71 4.20
N VAL A 57 -2.61 15.75 5.01
CA VAL A 57 -1.55 14.82 4.64
C VAL A 57 -2.09 13.40 4.59
N ALA A 58 -2.02 12.76 3.43
CA ALA A 58 -2.34 11.35 3.26
C ALA A 58 -1.05 10.51 3.25
N ASP A 59 -1.02 9.43 4.00
CA ASP A 59 0.04 8.43 3.96
C ASP A 59 -0.49 7.14 3.33
N PHE A 60 -0.13 6.92 2.08
CA PHE A 60 -0.71 5.87 1.25
C PHE A 60 -0.59 4.46 1.85
N TRP A 61 0.43 4.20 2.67
CA TRP A 61 0.64 2.89 3.30
C TRP A 61 0.21 2.82 4.77
N ASN A 62 0.29 3.93 5.50
CA ASN A 62 0.02 3.90 6.94
C ASN A 62 -1.39 4.35 7.30
N ASP A 63 -2.20 4.81 6.33
CA ASP A 63 -3.60 5.17 6.53
C ASP A 63 -4.56 3.97 6.44
N GLY A 64 -4.04 2.75 6.38
CA GLY A 64 -4.85 1.53 6.39
C GLY A 64 -5.89 1.47 7.51
N PRO A 65 -5.59 1.87 8.76
CA PRO A 65 -6.59 1.94 9.83
C PRO A 65 -7.78 2.86 9.52
N LEU A 66 -7.57 3.92 8.75
CA LEU A 66 -8.63 4.88 8.39
C LEU A 66 -9.56 4.38 7.29
N VAL A 67 -9.09 3.44 6.45
CA VAL A 67 -9.80 2.94 5.27
C VAL A 67 -10.07 1.44 5.32
N ASN A 68 -9.83 0.81 6.46
CA ASN A 68 -10.01 -0.62 6.68
C ASN A 68 -9.20 -1.48 5.71
N GLY A 69 -7.89 -1.26 5.67
CA GLY A 69 -6.93 -2.01 4.86
C GLY A 69 -6.28 -1.20 3.75
N CYS A 70 -6.20 -1.75 2.55
CA CYS A 70 -5.55 -1.06 1.43
C CYS A 70 -6.40 0.11 0.91
N MET A 71 -5.77 1.28 0.78
CA MET A 71 -6.41 2.48 0.21
C MET A 71 -6.83 2.28 -1.26
N ALA A 72 -6.15 1.42 -1.98
CA ALA A 72 -6.40 1.12 -3.39
C ALA A 72 -6.87 -0.33 -3.60
N GLY A 73 -5.97 -1.19 -4.04
CA GLY A 73 -6.14 -2.63 -4.22
C GLY A 73 -7.38 -3.02 -5.03
N GLY A 74 -7.74 -2.25 -6.05
CA GLY A 74 -8.94 -2.49 -6.87
C GLY A 74 -10.26 -2.37 -6.10
N LYS A 75 -10.26 -1.87 -4.85
CA LYS A 75 -11.43 -1.70 -3.99
C LYS A 75 -11.93 -0.26 -3.99
N ASN A 76 -11.08 0.69 -3.60
CA ASN A 76 -11.46 2.09 -3.49
C ASN A 76 -11.12 2.89 -4.74
N TYR A 77 -10.07 2.51 -5.45
CA TYR A 77 -9.77 3.01 -6.80
C TYR A 77 -9.03 1.96 -7.63
N LEU A 78 -8.83 2.25 -8.89
CA LEU A 78 -8.04 1.50 -9.85
C LEU A 78 -7.18 2.48 -10.66
N HIS A 79 -6.23 1.94 -11.41
CA HIS A 79 -5.44 2.67 -12.39
C HIS A 79 -5.70 2.12 -13.80
N ILE A 80 -5.82 3.00 -14.77
CA ILE A 80 -5.88 2.64 -16.19
C ILE A 80 -4.65 3.25 -16.84
N ASN A 81 -3.79 2.41 -17.37
CA ASN A 81 -2.57 2.86 -18.01
C ASN A 81 -2.84 3.39 -19.46
N VAL A 82 -1.80 3.93 -20.08
CA VAL A 82 -1.89 4.51 -21.44
C VAL A 82 -2.33 3.50 -22.50
N ASN A 83 -2.10 2.22 -22.28
CA ASN A 83 -2.50 1.14 -23.20
C ASN A 83 -3.96 0.72 -22.99
N GLY A 84 -4.59 1.14 -21.90
CA GLY A 84 -5.95 0.77 -21.54
C GLY A 84 -6.01 -0.45 -20.61
N ASP A 85 -4.88 -0.99 -20.14
CA ASP A 85 -4.85 -2.05 -19.16
C ASP A 85 -5.33 -1.53 -17.81
N VAL A 86 -6.13 -2.32 -17.12
CA VAL A 86 -6.73 -1.91 -15.86
C VAL A 86 -6.00 -2.61 -14.70
N GLU A 87 -5.35 -1.80 -13.90
CA GLU A 87 -4.50 -2.20 -12.78
C GLU A 87 -5.18 -1.92 -11.44
N PRO A 88 -4.99 -2.75 -10.40
CA PRO A 88 -5.67 -2.57 -9.11
C PRO A 88 -5.15 -1.35 -8.33
N CYS A 89 -3.96 -0.88 -8.65
CA CYS A 89 -3.41 0.38 -8.16
C CYS A 89 -2.25 0.84 -9.05
N VAL A 90 -1.83 2.09 -8.89
CA VAL A 90 -0.73 2.70 -9.66
C VAL A 90 0.64 2.03 -9.45
N PHE A 91 0.78 1.15 -8.47
CA PHE A 91 2.04 0.44 -8.16
C PHE A 91 1.98 -1.04 -8.53
N VAL A 92 0.80 -1.62 -8.72
CA VAL A 92 0.64 -3.00 -9.18
C VAL A 92 0.50 -2.98 -10.69
N HIS A 93 1.63 -3.19 -11.36
CA HIS A 93 1.71 -3.16 -12.83
C HIS A 93 1.38 -4.53 -13.43
N PHE A 94 0.21 -5.06 -13.06
CA PHE A 94 -0.38 -6.27 -13.60
C PHE A 94 -1.82 -6.00 -13.99
N ALA A 95 -2.28 -6.60 -15.08
CA ALA A 95 -3.64 -6.56 -15.55
C ALA A 95 -4.07 -7.93 -16.10
N ALA A 96 -5.35 -8.22 -16.02
CA ALA A 96 -5.98 -9.34 -16.74
C ALA A 96 -6.93 -8.85 -17.82
N ASP A 97 -7.25 -7.56 -17.83
CA ASP A 97 -8.27 -6.96 -18.66
C ASP A 97 -7.86 -5.58 -19.18
N ASN A 98 -8.44 -5.22 -20.36
CA ASN A 98 -8.22 -3.93 -21.00
C ASN A 98 -9.57 -3.27 -21.29
N ILE A 99 -9.70 -1.95 -21.01
CA ILE A 99 -10.95 -1.20 -21.19
C ILE A 99 -11.33 -1.00 -22.67
N LYS A 100 -10.43 -1.26 -23.62
CA LYS A 100 -10.72 -1.26 -25.05
C LYS A 100 -11.50 -2.50 -25.48
N GLU A 101 -11.47 -3.56 -24.67
CA GLU A 101 -12.04 -4.88 -24.99
C GLU A 101 -13.21 -5.23 -24.08
N LYS A 102 -13.20 -4.75 -22.83
CA LYS A 102 -14.22 -5.04 -21.81
C LYS A 102 -14.79 -3.78 -21.21
N SER A 103 -16.05 -3.82 -20.82
CA SER A 103 -16.65 -2.74 -20.02
C SER A 103 -16.00 -2.67 -18.63
N LEU A 104 -16.03 -1.49 -18.00
CA LEU A 104 -15.50 -1.31 -16.65
C LEU A 104 -16.17 -2.27 -15.64
N GLU A 105 -17.47 -2.53 -15.78
CA GLU A 105 -18.20 -3.49 -14.96
C GLU A 105 -17.63 -4.90 -15.09
N GLN A 106 -17.35 -5.37 -16.30
CA GLN A 106 -16.74 -6.67 -16.56
C GLN A 106 -15.34 -6.75 -15.96
N VAL A 107 -14.53 -5.69 -16.09
CA VAL A 107 -13.20 -5.62 -15.48
C VAL A 107 -13.29 -5.70 -13.96
N LEU A 108 -14.15 -4.90 -13.34
CA LEU A 108 -14.31 -4.84 -11.90
C LEU A 108 -14.86 -6.13 -11.28
N THR A 109 -15.51 -6.97 -12.08
CA THR A 109 -16.04 -8.28 -11.65
C THR A 109 -15.18 -9.46 -12.11
N SER A 110 -14.04 -9.20 -12.75
CA SER A 110 -13.11 -10.24 -13.19
C SER A 110 -12.44 -10.96 -12.00
N ASP A 111 -11.95 -12.16 -12.24
CA ASP A 111 -11.26 -12.95 -11.22
C ASP A 111 -10.06 -12.20 -10.63
N PHE A 112 -9.36 -11.42 -11.45
CA PHE A 112 -8.24 -10.59 -11.01
C PHE A 112 -8.65 -9.54 -9.98
N PHE A 113 -9.63 -8.69 -10.29
CA PHE A 113 -10.12 -7.68 -9.34
C PHE A 113 -10.81 -8.30 -8.13
N MET A 114 -11.60 -9.34 -8.33
CA MET A 114 -12.25 -10.07 -7.24
C MET A 114 -11.23 -10.78 -6.36
N GLY A 115 -10.09 -11.19 -6.90
CA GLY A 115 -8.96 -11.75 -6.16
C GLY A 115 -8.45 -10.78 -5.08
N PHE A 116 -8.29 -9.51 -5.40
CA PHE A 116 -7.93 -8.46 -4.43
C PHE A 116 -9.06 -8.20 -3.42
N ARG A 117 -10.29 -7.97 -3.92
CA ARG A 117 -11.41 -7.55 -3.06
C ARG A 117 -11.81 -8.58 -2.03
N LYS A 118 -11.84 -9.87 -2.40
CA LYS A 118 -12.22 -10.96 -1.50
C LYS A 118 -11.21 -11.24 -0.41
N ARG A 119 -9.94 -10.83 -0.62
CA ARG A 119 -8.86 -11.03 0.34
C ARG A 119 -8.62 -9.84 1.24
N GLN A 120 -9.22 -8.68 0.95
CA GLN A 120 -9.07 -7.50 1.80
C GLN A 120 -10.01 -7.53 3.01
N PRO A 121 -9.52 -7.10 4.20
CA PRO A 121 -8.13 -6.77 4.49
C PRO A 121 -7.24 -8.02 4.47
N TYR A 122 -5.98 -7.87 4.02
CA TYR A 122 -5.04 -9.00 3.88
C TYR A 122 -4.51 -9.51 5.23
N THR A 123 -4.69 -8.75 6.29
CA THR A 123 -4.29 -9.05 7.66
C THR A 123 -5.13 -8.17 8.61
N ASP A 124 -5.29 -8.59 9.86
CA ASP A 124 -5.99 -7.82 10.90
C ASP A 124 -5.22 -6.55 11.29
N ASN A 125 -3.92 -6.52 11.08
CA ASN A 125 -3.10 -5.33 11.27
C ASN A 125 -3.13 -4.44 10.01
N HIS A 126 -3.97 -3.42 10.02
CA HIS A 126 -4.16 -2.52 8.88
C HIS A 126 -2.98 -1.56 8.63
N LEU A 127 -1.93 -1.56 9.45
CA LEU A 127 -0.65 -0.92 9.10
C LEU A 127 0.14 -1.70 8.04
N ARG A 128 -0.35 -2.88 7.63
CA ARG A 128 0.24 -3.76 6.63
C ARG A 128 -0.70 -3.99 5.43
N PRO A 129 -1.14 -2.90 4.73
CA PRO A 129 -2.21 -3.02 3.73
C PRO A 129 -1.76 -3.45 2.33
N CYS A 130 -0.46 -3.40 2.01
CA CYS A 130 0.03 -3.49 0.63
C CYS A 130 0.33 -4.92 0.19
N THR A 131 -0.13 -5.30 -1.00
CA THR A 131 0.17 -6.61 -1.59
C THR A 131 1.57 -6.71 -2.22
N ILE A 132 2.31 -5.60 -2.32
CA ILE A 132 3.68 -5.64 -2.86
C ILE A 132 4.69 -5.81 -1.73
N ILE A 133 4.60 -4.96 -0.70
CA ILE A 133 5.64 -4.84 0.32
C ILE A 133 5.23 -5.33 1.71
N ASP A 134 3.93 -5.59 1.95
CA ASP A 134 3.44 -6.05 3.25
C ASP A 134 2.87 -7.48 3.21
N ASN A 135 2.32 -7.90 2.06
CA ASN A 135 1.70 -9.21 1.85
C ASN A 135 2.04 -9.73 0.44
N PRO A 136 3.33 -9.87 0.07
CA PRO A 136 3.73 -10.13 -1.32
C PRO A 136 3.25 -11.48 -1.86
N GLN A 137 3.04 -12.49 -1.00
CA GLN A 137 2.45 -13.76 -1.42
C GLN A 137 1.04 -13.60 -1.96
N VAL A 138 0.25 -12.69 -1.39
CA VAL A 138 -1.12 -12.42 -1.88
C VAL A 138 -1.13 -11.94 -3.33
N LEU A 139 -0.19 -11.07 -3.70
CA LEU A 139 -0.06 -10.62 -5.08
C LEU A 139 0.31 -11.78 -6.03
N ARG A 140 1.28 -12.61 -5.64
CA ARG A 140 1.71 -13.78 -6.43
C ARG A 140 0.56 -14.74 -6.67
N ASP A 141 -0.23 -15.05 -5.63
CA ASP A 141 -1.38 -15.94 -5.73
C ASP A 141 -2.43 -15.38 -6.68
N ILE A 142 -2.77 -14.09 -6.56
CA ILE A 142 -3.77 -13.45 -7.41
C ILE A 142 -3.33 -13.44 -8.88
N VAL A 143 -2.06 -13.11 -9.16
CA VAL A 143 -1.51 -13.11 -10.52
C VAL A 143 -1.56 -14.52 -11.11
N ALA A 144 -1.15 -15.53 -10.35
CA ALA A 144 -1.15 -16.93 -10.80
C ALA A 144 -2.57 -17.47 -11.05
N GLU A 145 -3.52 -17.18 -10.15
CA GLU A 145 -4.90 -17.66 -10.25
C GLU A 145 -5.68 -17.00 -11.39
N SER A 146 -5.44 -15.71 -11.65
CA SER A 146 -6.17 -14.96 -12.67
C SER A 146 -5.52 -14.99 -14.06
N GLY A 147 -4.28 -15.45 -14.16
CA GLY A 147 -3.51 -15.38 -15.41
C GLY A 147 -3.15 -13.94 -15.82
N ALA A 148 -3.07 -13.02 -14.85
CA ALA A 148 -2.72 -11.64 -15.10
C ALA A 148 -1.31 -11.52 -15.70
N TYR A 149 -1.12 -10.53 -16.56
CA TYR A 149 0.14 -10.25 -17.25
C TYR A 149 0.78 -8.95 -16.75
N ALA A 150 2.10 -8.86 -16.87
CA ALA A 150 2.83 -7.63 -16.59
C ALA A 150 2.50 -6.55 -17.64
N THR A 151 2.22 -5.33 -17.19
CA THR A 151 1.79 -4.22 -18.06
C THR A 151 2.94 -3.39 -18.61
N HIS A 152 4.16 -3.60 -18.10
CA HIS A 152 5.39 -3.02 -18.64
C HIS A 152 6.61 -3.89 -18.30
N ASP A 153 7.72 -3.65 -18.99
CA ASP A 153 8.99 -4.35 -18.78
C ASP A 153 9.49 -4.19 -17.33
N GLY A 154 9.83 -5.29 -16.70
CA GLY A 154 10.34 -5.35 -15.33
C GLY A 154 9.26 -5.33 -14.25
N ALA A 155 7.97 -5.31 -14.60
CA ALA A 155 6.90 -5.39 -13.61
C ALA A 155 6.89 -6.75 -12.88
N GLU A 156 7.28 -7.82 -13.57
CA GLU A 156 7.35 -9.19 -13.04
C GLU A 156 8.43 -9.37 -11.96
N THR A 157 9.42 -8.49 -11.87
CA THR A 157 10.53 -8.63 -10.92
C THR A 157 10.04 -8.70 -9.47
N ILE A 158 8.96 -8.01 -9.10
CA ILE A 158 8.41 -8.04 -7.74
C ILE A 158 7.78 -9.38 -7.35
N ILE A 159 7.45 -10.22 -8.30
CA ILE A 159 6.91 -11.58 -8.07
C ILE A 159 7.92 -12.69 -8.43
N THR A 160 9.06 -12.34 -9.00
CA THR A 160 10.13 -13.26 -9.42
C THR A 160 11.46 -12.94 -8.72
N ASP A 161 12.30 -12.12 -9.33
CA ASP A 161 13.68 -11.88 -8.89
C ASP A 161 13.78 -11.26 -7.50
N LEU A 162 12.88 -10.34 -7.16
CA LEU A 162 12.82 -9.66 -5.86
C LEU A 162 11.85 -10.32 -4.86
N ALA A 163 11.24 -11.44 -5.23
CA ALA A 163 10.21 -12.07 -4.38
C ALA A 163 10.73 -12.38 -2.97
N LYS A 164 11.95 -12.94 -2.87
CA LYS A 164 12.56 -13.31 -1.60
C LYS A 164 12.92 -12.09 -0.73
N GLU A 165 13.45 -11.04 -1.35
CA GLU A 165 13.81 -9.80 -0.67
C GLU A 165 12.55 -9.08 -0.17
N LEU A 166 11.47 -9.08 -0.94
CA LEU A 166 10.19 -8.51 -0.54
C LEU A 166 9.51 -9.32 0.57
N ASP A 167 9.62 -10.65 0.55
CA ASP A 167 9.16 -11.50 1.66
C ASP A 167 9.92 -11.16 2.94
N GLN A 168 11.24 -11.02 2.88
CA GLN A 168 12.05 -10.65 4.04
C GLN A 168 11.69 -9.26 4.55
N TYR A 169 11.54 -8.28 3.65
CA TYR A 169 11.11 -6.92 4.02
C TYR A 169 9.74 -6.92 4.71
N SER A 170 8.79 -7.70 4.19
CA SER A 170 7.46 -7.85 4.79
C SER A 170 7.54 -8.41 6.21
N GLU A 171 8.34 -9.47 6.42
CA GLU A 171 8.53 -10.08 7.75
C GLU A 171 9.23 -9.13 8.74
N ASP A 172 10.19 -8.34 8.28
CA ASP A 172 10.86 -7.37 9.13
C ASP A 172 9.94 -6.20 9.50
N TYR A 173 9.18 -5.68 8.55
CA TYR A 173 8.18 -4.65 8.83
C TYR A 173 7.05 -5.17 9.73
N LYS A 174 6.65 -6.43 9.59
CA LYS A 174 5.64 -7.06 10.44
C LYS A 174 5.95 -6.89 11.93
N LYS A 175 7.21 -7.09 12.34
CA LYS A 175 7.63 -6.98 13.73
C LYS A 175 7.39 -5.57 14.31
N VAL A 176 7.68 -4.55 13.50
CA VAL A 176 7.48 -3.14 13.88
C VAL A 176 6.01 -2.76 13.86
N ALA A 177 5.31 -3.18 12.80
CA ALA A 177 3.89 -2.87 12.63
C ALA A 177 3.00 -3.56 13.67
N ASP A 178 3.26 -4.82 14.01
CA ASP A 178 2.46 -5.55 15.00
C ASP A 178 2.63 -4.96 16.40
N LYS A 179 3.86 -4.51 16.75
CA LYS A 179 4.09 -3.78 18.01
C LYS A 179 3.29 -2.47 18.03
N ALA A 180 3.38 -1.67 16.97
CA ALA A 180 2.65 -0.40 16.89
C ALA A 180 1.12 -0.61 16.89
N TRP A 181 0.65 -1.69 16.27
CA TRP A 181 -0.77 -2.03 16.25
C TRP A 181 -1.29 -2.38 17.64
N ALA A 182 -0.59 -3.24 18.37
CA ALA A 182 -0.96 -3.62 19.73
C ALA A 182 -0.94 -2.43 20.71
N GLU A 183 0.04 -1.52 20.55
CA GLU A 183 0.16 -0.34 21.43
C GLU A 183 -0.88 0.76 21.15
N GLU A 184 -1.34 0.93 19.90
CA GLU A 184 -2.07 2.13 19.48
C GLU A 184 -3.49 1.85 18.97
N TYR A 185 -3.80 0.62 18.56
CA TYR A 185 -5.07 0.29 17.87
C TYR A 185 -5.84 -0.86 18.51
N GLU A 186 -5.21 -1.73 19.27
CA GLU A 186 -5.92 -2.76 20.03
C GLU A 186 -6.50 -2.16 21.31
N PRO A 187 -7.70 -2.57 21.75
CA PRO A 187 -8.26 -2.16 23.02
C PRO A 187 -7.29 -2.54 24.14
N GLN A 188 -6.83 -1.57 24.92
CA GLN A 188 -6.14 -1.86 26.15
C GLN A 188 -7.16 -2.44 27.13
N GLU A 189 -6.89 -3.62 27.71
CA GLU A 189 -7.68 -4.13 28.83
C GLU A 189 -7.56 -3.09 29.95
N GLU A 190 -8.69 -2.43 30.29
CA GLU A 190 -8.75 -1.62 31.50
C GLU A 190 -8.46 -2.59 32.64
N GLU A 191 -7.32 -2.43 33.32
CA GLU A 191 -7.10 -3.07 34.61
C GLU A 191 -8.21 -2.57 35.54
N ASP A 192 -9.23 -3.38 35.73
CA ASP A 192 -10.22 -3.18 36.80
C ASP A 192 -9.44 -3.15 38.12
N GLU A 193 -9.04 -1.97 38.54
CA GLU A 193 -8.67 -1.74 39.94
C GLU A 193 -9.90 -2.04 40.78
N ALA A 194 -9.99 -3.29 41.21
CA ALA A 194 -10.94 -3.69 42.22
C ALA A 194 -10.63 -2.90 43.50
N VAL A 195 -11.47 -1.91 43.80
CA VAL A 195 -11.55 -1.20 45.07
C VAL A 195 -12.30 -2.06 46.08
#